data_0453c4cc66b5e7bc9663a85ee316835b
#
_entry.id   0453c4cc66b5e7bc9663a85ee316835b
#
_cell.length_a   1.000
_cell.length_b   1.000
_cell.length_c   1.000
_cell.angle_alpha   90.00
_cell.angle_beta   90.00
_cell.angle_gamma   90.00
#
_symmetry.space_group_name_H-M   'P 1'
#
loop_
_entity.id
_entity.type
_entity.pdbx_description
1 polymer ?
#
loop_
_entity_poly.entity_id
_entity_poly.type
_entity_poly.pdbx_seq_one_letter_code
_entity_poly.pdbx_strand_id
1 'polypeptide(L)'
;MNSLGAGGGQAPYLVNTANALTFCLMIVSCWLTSSLVKYVGIKGALVAGTVGYAPYSAGLYLNNRYGVEWFVIVGAALCGVSAGIFWAAEAAIAIAYPEPRNRGRMIAYWITWTCVGRILGGAVNLGLNADRNTAGQVSYTVYLIFIALQSLGPFVALLLNRPSKVQRSDGRPVELSIHDNPWQEIRSTTRAFLNTRFLLLILWIGQGVYSEAVYYTYIALWFSVRARSLGSFLSGVVAIIATNLLGAWLDQNHIAIKKRARWAFAVIMVTQGAWWIWLTINVTEYRRTGPLFDWADAGFGRAFGPFIFLVAGFQLNYNFAFYLIGQISESPQETIRLAALLRGTESAWQALSYGLNALPIFATVGGTYFNFGTWALALYPAWLVVSKIGVDKSGGEGGAATEEQSQDWEDKRSKI
;
A
#
# COMPACT_ATOMS: atom_id res chain seq x y z
N MET A 1 4.29 -4.44 -13.25
CA MET A 1 3.47 -5.33 -14.07
C MET A 1 2.02 -4.86 -14.16
N ASN A 2 1.35 -4.53 -13.04
CA ASN A 2 -0.04 -4.04 -13.07
C ASN A 2 -0.23 -2.78 -13.95
N SER A 3 0.67 -1.80 -13.86
CA SER A 3 0.65 -0.59 -14.70
C SER A 3 0.79 -0.84 -16.20
N LEU A 4 1.18 -2.04 -16.59
CA LEU A 4 1.37 -2.46 -17.98
C LEU A 4 0.24 -3.36 -18.49
N GLY A 5 -0.85 -3.54 -17.69
CA GLY A 5 -1.87 -4.54 -17.99
C GLY A 5 -1.26 -5.93 -18.09
N ALA A 6 -0.43 -6.31 -17.11
CA ALA A 6 0.37 -7.54 -17.07
C ALA A 6 1.22 -7.78 -18.33
N GLY A 7 1.64 -6.69 -18.97
CA GLY A 7 2.47 -6.75 -20.19
C GLY A 7 1.70 -6.57 -21.49
N GLY A 8 0.38 -6.33 -21.44
CA GLY A 8 -0.44 -5.97 -22.62
C GLY A 8 -0.74 -7.10 -23.59
N GLY A 9 -0.26 -8.31 -23.34
CA GLY A 9 -0.47 -9.46 -24.23
C GLY A 9 -1.52 -10.45 -23.74
N GLN A 10 -2.05 -10.23 -22.56
CA GLN A 10 -3.03 -11.11 -21.94
C GLN A 10 -4.41 -10.53 -22.04
N ALA A 11 -5.41 -11.39 -22.12
CA ALA A 11 -6.78 -10.95 -21.96
C ALA A 11 -6.93 -10.28 -20.58
N PRO A 12 -7.46 -9.06 -20.49
CA PRO A 12 -7.57 -8.32 -19.23
C PRO A 12 -8.25 -9.11 -18.11
N TYR A 13 -9.18 -10.01 -18.47
CA TYR A 13 -9.89 -10.87 -17.51
C TYR A 13 -8.96 -11.87 -16.79
N LEU A 14 -7.99 -12.46 -17.48
CA LEU A 14 -7.06 -13.42 -16.87
C LEU A 14 -6.15 -12.76 -15.83
N VAL A 15 -5.65 -11.55 -16.15
CA VAL A 15 -4.81 -10.77 -15.23
C VAL A 15 -5.58 -10.30 -14.01
N ASN A 16 -6.77 -9.77 -14.23
CA ASN A 16 -7.62 -9.31 -13.14
C ASN A 16 -8.09 -10.49 -12.26
N THR A 17 -8.40 -11.65 -12.87
CA THR A 17 -8.72 -12.87 -12.13
C THR A 17 -7.52 -13.37 -11.30
N ALA A 18 -6.32 -13.38 -11.88
CA ALA A 18 -5.10 -13.76 -11.16
C ALA A 18 -4.82 -12.81 -9.99
N ASN A 19 -4.95 -11.49 -10.20
CA ASN A 19 -4.80 -10.51 -9.13
C ASN A 19 -5.88 -10.66 -8.05
N ALA A 20 -7.15 -10.86 -8.42
CA ALA A 20 -8.22 -11.11 -7.46
C ALA A 20 -7.93 -12.35 -6.60
N LEU A 21 -7.47 -13.46 -7.21
CA LEU A 21 -7.06 -14.66 -6.49
C LEU A 21 -5.89 -14.39 -5.53
N THR A 22 -4.88 -13.67 -5.99
CA THR A 22 -3.74 -13.25 -5.17
C THR A 22 -4.22 -12.51 -3.92
N PHE A 23 -5.06 -11.51 -4.08
CA PHE A 23 -5.55 -10.71 -2.95
C PHE A 23 -6.52 -11.48 -2.04
N CYS A 24 -7.36 -12.38 -2.57
CA CYS A 24 -8.19 -13.27 -1.76
C CYS A 24 -7.34 -14.15 -0.82
N LEU A 25 -6.26 -14.74 -1.35
CA LEU A 25 -5.36 -15.55 -0.54
C LEU A 25 -4.54 -14.70 0.45
N MET A 26 -4.22 -13.46 0.09
CA MET A 26 -3.58 -12.50 1.00
C MET A 26 -4.43 -12.23 2.24
N ILE A 27 -5.76 -12.15 2.14
CA ILE A 27 -6.65 -11.94 3.30
C ILE A 27 -6.37 -12.99 4.36
N VAL A 28 -6.42 -14.27 3.98
CA VAL A 28 -6.23 -15.39 4.88
C VAL A 28 -4.80 -15.40 5.43
N SER A 29 -3.81 -15.22 4.56
CA SER A 29 -2.39 -15.23 4.93
C SER A 29 -2.05 -14.09 5.90
N CYS A 30 -2.59 -12.88 5.71
CA CYS A 30 -2.40 -11.75 6.62
C CYS A 30 -2.94 -12.06 8.03
N TRP A 31 -4.12 -12.66 8.14
CA TRP A 31 -4.71 -13.03 9.43
C TRP A 31 -3.89 -14.08 10.19
N LEU A 32 -3.26 -15.01 9.46
CA LEU A 32 -2.46 -16.07 10.03
C LEU A 32 -1.00 -15.67 10.29
N THR A 33 -0.54 -14.53 9.76
CA THR A 33 0.87 -14.12 9.82
C THR A 33 1.34 -13.91 11.25
N SER A 34 0.54 -13.30 12.14
CA SER A 34 0.94 -13.12 13.54
C SER A 34 1.22 -14.46 14.23
N SER A 35 0.37 -15.47 13.99
CA SER A 35 0.59 -16.82 14.50
C SER A 35 1.81 -17.50 13.87
N LEU A 36 2.05 -17.30 12.58
CA LEU A 36 3.21 -17.86 11.87
C LEU A 36 4.53 -17.26 12.39
N VAL A 37 4.56 -15.94 12.58
CA VAL A 37 5.75 -15.21 13.09
C VAL A 37 6.25 -15.77 14.43
N LYS A 38 5.37 -16.32 15.26
CA LYS A 38 5.74 -17.00 16.50
C LYS A 38 6.69 -18.18 16.26
N TYR A 39 6.43 -19.00 15.22
CA TYR A 39 7.19 -20.21 14.95
C TYR A 39 8.48 -19.96 14.18
N VAL A 40 8.41 -19.11 13.16
CA VAL A 40 9.54 -18.87 12.24
C VAL A 40 10.28 -17.56 12.52
N GLY A 41 9.75 -16.74 13.43
CA GLY A 41 10.22 -15.38 13.67
C GLY A 41 9.89 -14.43 12.52
N ILE A 42 10.02 -13.11 12.77
CA ILE A 42 9.70 -12.09 11.76
C ILE A 42 10.60 -12.19 10.52
N LYS A 43 11.89 -12.53 10.72
CA LYS A 43 12.86 -12.74 9.64
C LYS A 43 12.49 -13.95 8.76
N GLY A 44 12.11 -15.08 9.39
CA GLY A 44 11.66 -16.27 8.67
C GLY A 44 10.36 -16.03 7.89
N ALA A 45 9.43 -15.27 8.47
CA ALA A 45 8.21 -14.84 7.78
C ALA A 45 8.52 -14.00 6.53
N LEU A 46 9.47 -13.06 6.60
CA LEU A 46 9.89 -12.28 5.42
C LEU A 46 10.52 -13.15 4.34
N VAL A 47 11.38 -14.10 4.70
CA VAL A 47 11.98 -15.04 3.73
C VAL A 47 10.89 -15.85 3.03
N ALA A 48 9.98 -16.49 3.78
CA ALA A 48 8.86 -17.25 3.23
C ALA A 48 7.94 -16.37 2.37
N GLY A 49 7.72 -15.12 2.81
CA GLY A 49 6.88 -14.15 2.14
C GLY A 49 7.42 -13.64 0.80
N THR A 50 8.70 -13.83 0.48
CA THR A 50 9.27 -13.41 -0.81
C THR A 50 9.29 -14.49 -1.88
N VAL A 51 9.09 -15.77 -1.53
CA VAL A 51 9.27 -16.92 -2.45
C VAL A 51 8.25 -16.95 -3.60
N GLY A 52 6.99 -16.52 -3.35
CA GLY A 52 5.91 -16.67 -4.33
C GLY A 52 5.90 -15.66 -5.47
N TYR A 53 6.69 -14.59 -5.41
CA TYR A 53 6.67 -13.55 -6.45
C TYR A 53 7.30 -13.99 -7.78
N ALA A 54 8.44 -14.66 -7.73
CA ALA A 54 9.13 -15.15 -8.93
C ALA A 54 8.30 -16.16 -9.75
N PRO A 55 7.64 -17.18 -9.13
CA PRO A 55 6.73 -18.08 -9.86
C PRO A 55 5.58 -17.34 -10.56
N TYR A 56 5.00 -16.30 -9.95
CA TYR A 56 3.95 -15.52 -10.59
C TYR A 56 4.45 -14.79 -11.84
N SER A 57 5.61 -14.13 -11.75
CA SER A 57 6.22 -13.47 -12.90
C SER A 57 6.63 -14.46 -14.00
N ALA A 58 7.08 -15.68 -13.63
CA ALA A 58 7.37 -16.75 -14.57
C ALA A 58 6.09 -17.23 -15.27
N GLY A 59 4.96 -17.32 -14.54
CA GLY A 59 3.65 -17.63 -15.12
C GLY A 59 3.22 -16.60 -16.17
N LEU A 60 3.38 -15.32 -15.87
CA LEU A 60 3.09 -14.24 -16.81
C LEU A 60 3.97 -14.33 -18.07
N TYR A 61 5.25 -14.64 -17.92
CA TYR A 61 6.17 -14.86 -19.05
C TYR A 61 5.74 -16.04 -19.92
N LEU A 62 5.46 -17.19 -19.30
CA LEU A 62 5.06 -18.41 -20.02
C LEU A 62 3.73 -18.23 -20.74
N ASN A 63 2.78 -17.53 -20.13
CA ASN A 63 1.52 -17.21 -20.79
C ASN A 63 1.72 -16.28 -21.99
N ASN A 64 2.50 -15.21 -21.84
CA ASN A 64 2.78 -14.28 -22.94
C ASN A 64 3.52 -14.93 -24.11
N ARG A 65 4.43 -15.86 -23.83
CA ARG A 65 5.28 -16.48 -24.87
C ARG A 65 4.68 -17.75 -25.46
N TYR A 66 4.00 -18.54 -24.66
CA TYR A 66 3.58 -19.90 -25.03
C TYR A 66 2.08 -20.15 -24.83
N GLY A 67 1.31 -19.16 -24.36
CA GLY A 67 -0.13 -19.29 -24.11
C GLY A 67 -0.51 -20.15 -22.89
N VAL A 68 0.41 -20.41 -21.96
CA VAL A 68 0.18 -21.28 -20.79
C VAL A 68 -0.57 -20.50 -19.71
N GLU A 69 -1.88 -20.68 -19.60
CA GLU A 69 -2.73 -19.94 -18.63
C GLU A 69 -2.70 -20.53 -17.22
N TRP A 70 -2.71 -21.86 -17.08
CA TRP A 70 -2.81 -22.51 -15.76
C TRP A 70 -1.68 -22.11 -14.81
N PHE A 71 -0.47 -21.89 -15.32
CA PHE A 71 0.67 -21.53 -14.50
C PHE A 71 0.59 -20.09 -13.98
N VAL A 72 -0.13 -19.20 -14.68
CA VAL A 72 -0.46 -17.86 -14.15
C VAL A 72 -1.30 -17.99 -12.89
N ILE A 73 -2.31 -18.86 -12.89
CA ILE A 73 -3.21 -19.06 -11.76
C ILE A 73 -2.47 -19.70 -10.57
N VAL A 74 -1.66 -20.72 -10.80
CA VAL A 74 -0.83 -21.33 -9.75
C VAL A 74 0.19 -20.33 -9.20
N GLY A 75 0.86 -19.57 -10.05
CA GLY A 75 1.79 -18.52 -9.65
C GLY A 75 1.11 -17.43 -8.85
N ALA A 76 -0.11 -17.00 -9.23
CA ALA A 76 -0.93 -16.04 -8.51
C ALA A 76 -1.31 -16.55 -7.11
N ALA A 77 -1.66 -17.83 -6.99
CA ALA A 77 -1.97 -18.43 -5.69
C ALA A 77 -0.74 -18.45 -4.76
N LEU A 78 0.41 -18.89 -5.26
CA LEU A 78 1.67 -18.87 -4.50
C LEU A 78 2.06 -17.44 -4.10
N CYS A 79 1.92 -16.50 -5.03
CA CYS A 79 2.15 -15.07 -4.76
C CYS A 79 1.22 -14.55 -3.66
N GLY A 80 -0.07 -14.89 -3.69
CA GLY A 80 -1.06 -14.45 -2.71
C GLY A 80 -0.72 -14.90 -1.28
N VAL A 81 -0.36 -16.17 -1.10
CA VAL A 81 0.06 -16.70 0.20
C VAL A 81 1.35 -16.00 0.68
N SER A 82 2.35 -15.93 -0.18
CA SER A 82 3.63 -15.30 0.15
C SER A 82 3.49 -13.80 0.42
N ALA A 83 2.74 -13.09 -0.41
CA ALA A 83 2.53 -11.65 -0.26
C ALA A 83 1.80 -11.31 1.04
N GLY A 84 0.79 -12.10 1.45
CA GLY A 84 0.11 -11.87 2.72
C GLY A 84 1.04 -11.97 3.92
N ILE A 85 1.91 -12.97 3.95
CA ILE A 85 2.93 -13.13 4.99
C ILE A 85 3.93 -11.97 4.95
N PHE A 86 4.44 -11.62 3.77
CA PHE A 86 5.44 -10.57 3.58
C PHE A 86 4.92 -9.21 4.04
N TRP A 87 3.81 -8.76 3.48
CA TRP A 87 3.27 -7.43 3.73
C TRP A 87 2.80 -7.24 5.16
N ALA A 88 2.25 -8.28 5.81
CA ALA A 88 1.86 -8.18 7.21
C ALA A 88 3.09 -8.10 8.14
N ALA A 89 4.14 -8.89 7.88
CA ALA A 89 5.37 -8.86 8.65
C ALA A 89 6.14 -7.55 8.44
N GLU A 90 6.24 -7.06 7.20
CA GLU A 90 6.90 -5.80 6.85
C GLU A 90 6.18 -4.59 7.48
N ALA A 91 4.84 -4.56 7.42
CA ALA A 91 4.02 -3.53 8.05
C ALA A 91 4.23 -3.49 9.58
N ALA A 92 4.29 -4.64 10.23
CA ALA A 92 4.56 -4.72 11.66
C ALA A 92 5.93 -4.14 12.01
N ILE A 93 6.97 -4.41 11.22
CA ILE A 93 8.30 -3.81 11.37
C ILE A 93 8.22 -2.30 11.20
N ALA A 94 7.60 -1.81 10.12
CA ALA A 94 7.54 -0.40 9.80
C ALA A 94 6.83 0.45 10.88
N ILE A 95 5.87 -0.14 11.60
CA ILE A 95 5.11 0.57 12.64
C ILE A 95 5.72 0.40 14.04
N ALA A 96 6.23 -0.81 14.36
CA ALA A 96 6.66 -1.15 15.71
C ALA A 96 8.14 -0.87 16.00
N TYR A 97 9.03 -0.88 14.99
CA TYR A 97 10.47 -0.63 15.20
C TYR A 97 10.78 0.85 15.48
N PRO A 98 10.15 1.83 14.78
CA PRO A 98 10.47 3.23 14.99
C PRO A 98 9.99 3.73 16.36
N GLU A 99 10.68 4.76 16.85
CA GLU A 99 10.21 5.54 17.99
C GLU A 99 8.91 6.27 17.66
N PRO A 100 7.97 6.42 18.62
CA PRO A 100 6.69 7.06 18.36
C PRO A 100 6.80 8.47 17.74
N ARG A 101 7.83 9.24 18.14
CA ARG A 101 8.07 10.62 17.65
C ARG A 101 8.49 10.71 16.19
N ASN A 102 9.11 9.64 15.65
CA ASN A 102 9.66 9.60 14.28
C ASN A 102 8.86 8.65 13.36
N ARG A 103 7.71 8.16 13.82
CA ARG A 103 6.94 7.12 13.12
C ARG A 103 6.50 7.54 11.72
N GLY A 104 6.08 8.79 11.53
CA GLY A 104 5.65 9.30 10.23
C GLY A 104 6.78 9.26 9.19
N ARG A 105 7.98 9.73 9.53
CA ARG A 105 9.15 9.71 8.65
C ARG A 105 9.64 8.30 8.38
N MET A 106 9.60 7.41 9.37
CA MET A 106 10.04 6.03 9.20
C MET A 106 9.10 5.23 8.31
N ILE A 107 7.78 5.44 8.42
CA ILE A 107 6.80 4.89 7.48
C ILE A 107 7.05 5.44 6.07
N ALA A 108 7.29 6.75 5.94
CA ALA A 108 7.60 7.38 4.65
C ALA A 108 8.90 6.82 4.04
N TYR A 109 9.93 6.60 4.86
CA TYR A 109 11.20 5.98 4.44
C TYR A 109 10.99 4.54 3.94
N TRP A 110 10.25 3.73 4.68
CA TRP A 110 9.90 2.38 4.24
C TRP A 110 9.16 2.37 2.90
N ILE A 111 8.11 3.20 2.78
CA ILE A 111 7.34 3.31 1.53
C ILE A 111 8.21 3.84 0.38
N THR A 112 9.17 4.75 0.65
CA THR A 112 10.12 5.25 -0.34
C THR A 112 10.90 4.10 -0.99
N TRP A 113 11.44 3.17 -0.19
CA TRP A 113 12.15 2.01 -0.72
C TRP A 113 11.26 1.07 -1.53
N THR A 114 10.01 0.90 -1.13
CA THR A 114 9.01 0.18 -1.93
C THR A 114 8.79 0.87 -3.29
N CYS A 115 8.76 2.20 -3.32
CA CYS A 115 8.61 2.97 -4.56
C CYS A 115 9.87 2.97 -5.44
N VAL A 116 11.08 2.85 -4.88
CA VAL A 116 12.32 2.70 -5.65
C VAL A 116 12.22 1.50 -6.59
N GLY A 117 11.67 0.37 -6.13
CA GLY A 117 11.42 -0.79 -6.99
C GLY A 117 10.46 -0.48 -8.15
N ARG A 118 9.44 0.36 -7.94
CA ARG A 118 8.54 0.84 -9.01
C ARG A 118 9.27 1.74 -10.02
N ILE A 119 10.13 2.62 -9.56
CA ILE A 119 10.93 3.51 -10.43
C ILE A 119 11.88 2.68 -11.30
N LEU A 120 12.63 1.76 -10.69
CA LEU A 120 13.55 0.87 -11.43
C LEU A 120 12.79 0.04 -12.47
N GLY A 121 11.69 -0.59 -12.07
CA GLY A 121 10.84 -1.34 -12.99
C GLY A 121 10.23 -0.47 -14.09
N GLY A 122 9.80 0.74 -13.75
CA GLY A 122 9.27 1.73 -14.69
C GLY A 122 10.32 2.21 -15.68
N ALA A 123 11.55 2.49 -15.21
CA ALA A 123 12.68 2.91 -16.06
C ALA A 123 13.10 1.82 -17.06
N VAL A 124 13.23 0.58 -16.59
CA VAL A 124 13.50 -0.58 -17.47
C VAL A 124 12.42 -0.71 -18.54
N ASN A 125 11.15 -0.60 -18.11
CA ASN A 125 10.04 -0.72 -19.03
C ASN A 125 9.99 0.44 -20.04
N LEU A 126 10.21 1.67 -19.59
CA LEU A 126 10.25 2.85 -20.46
C LEU A 126 11.38 2.74 -21.48
N GLY A 127 12.59 2.37 -21.05
CA GLY A 127 13.74 2.20 -21.95
C GLY A 127 13.54 1.14 -23.02
N LEU A 128 12.84 0.02 -22.69
CA LEU A 128 12.60 -1.08 -23.63
C LEU A 128 11.36 -0.88 -24.52
N ASN A 129 10.51 0.10 -24.26
CA ASN A 129 9.26 0.30 -24.99
C ASN A 129 9.04 1.77 -25.44
N ALA A 130 10.06 2.63 -25.38
CA ALA A 130 9.97 4.04 -25.73
C ALA A 130 9.48 4.30 -27.19
N ASP A 131 9.80 3.38 -28.10
CA ASP A 131 9.42 3.49 -29.52
C ASP A 131 8.01 2.94 -29.82
N ARG A 132 7.30 2.40 -28.82
CA ARG A 132 5.98 1.77 -29.00
C ARG A 132 4.84 2.73 -28.78
N ASN A 133 4.45 3.45 -29.83
CA ASN A 133 3.38 4.44 -29.82
C ASN A 133 1.94 3.87 -29.99
N THR A 134 1.81 2.54 -30.10
CA THR A 134 0.52 1.84 -30.27
C THR A 134 0.19 1.01 -29.03
N ALA A 135 -1.02 0.43 -28.98
CA ALA A 135 -1.35 -0.64 -28.04
C ALA A 135 -0.56 -1.92 -28.38
N GLY A 136 -0.20 -2.72 -27.36
CA GLY A 136 0.54 -3.96 -27.59
C GLY A 136 1.23 -4.53 -26.36
N GLN A 137 2.09 -5.51 -26.59
CA GLN A 137 2.82 -6.27 -25.56
C GLN A 137 4.16 -5.60 -25.23
N VAL A 138 4.60 -5.72 -23.97
CA VAL A 138 5.96 -5.35 -23.57
C VAL A 138 6.96 -6.43 -24.02
N SER A 139 8.24 -6.04 -24.09
CA SER A 139 9.33 -6.96 -24.43
C SER A 139 9.43 -8.14 -23.45
N TYR A 140 9.68 -9.35 -23.92
CA TYR A 140 9.93 -10.53 -23.09
C TYR A 140 11.09 -10.35 -22.12
N THR A 141 12.09 -9.55 -22.49
CA THR A 141 13.23 -9.21 -21.64
C THR A 141 12.80 -8.59 -20.31
N VAL A 142 11.73 -7.80 -20.30
CA VAL A 142 11.16 -7.20 -19.06
C VAL A 142 10.79 -8.29 -18.04
N TYR A 143 10.12 -9.34 -18.49
CA TYR A 143 9.72 -10.45 -17.61
C TYR A 143 10.92 -11.18 -17.03
N LEU A 144 11.94 -11.47 -17.86
CA LEU A 144 13.14 -12.18 -17.42
C LEU A 144 13.92 -11.38 -16.38
N ILE A 145 14.04 -10.05 -16.56
CA ILE A 145 14.67 -9.16 -15.58
C ILE A 145 13.90 -9.22 -14.26
N PHE A 146 12.57 -9.14 -14.29
CA PHE A 146 11.77 -9.17 -13.07
C PHE A 146 11.81 -10.52 -12.36
N ILE A 147 11.79 -11.64 -13.11
CA ILE A 147 11.96 -12.98 -12.52
C ILE A 147 13.31 -13.07 -11.79
N ALA A 148 14.41 -12.62 -12.43
CA ALA A 148 15.73 -12.65 -11.83
C ALA A 148 15.80 -11.79 -10.55
N LEU A 149 15.30 -10.53 -10.59
CA LEU A 149 15.29 -9.66 -9.44
C LEU A 149 14.44 -10.19 -8.28
N GLN A 150 13.26 -10.73 -8.58
CA GLN A 150 12.36 -11.30 -7.55
C GLN A 150 12.92 -12.56 -6.92
N SER A 151 13.67 -13.36 -7.69
CA SER A 151 14.36 -14.55 -7.17
C SER A 151 15.44 -14.24 -6.15
N LEU A 152 15.97 -13.00 -6.11
CA LEU A 152 16.89 -12.54 -5.09
C LEU A 152 16.20 -12.18 -3.76
N GLY A 153 14.88 -12.03 -3.76
CA GLY A 153 14.10 -11.60 -2.59
C GLY A 153 14.40 -12.38 -1.31
N PRO A 154 14.33 -13.74 -1.31
CA PRO A 154 14.62 -14.54 -0.12
C PRO A 154 16.04 -14.33 0.43
N PHE A 155 17.03 -14.16 -0.44
CA PHE A 155 18.42 -13.93 -0.04
C PHE A 155 18.59 -12.55 0.61
N VAL A 156 17.94 -11.51 0.06
CA VAL A 156 17.94 -10.16 0.64
C VAL A 156 17.23 -10.18 2.01
N ALA A 157 16.11 -10.88 2.14
CA ALA A 157 15.41 -11.01 3.41
C ALA A 157 16.25 -11.67 4.51
N LEU A 158 17.19 -12.56 4.15
CA LEU A 158 18.14 -13.14 5.08
C LEU A 158 19.14 -12.14 5.67
N LEU A 159 19.33 -10.97 5.09
CA LEU A 159 20.21 -9.91 5.60
C LEU A 159 19.56 -9.10 6.74
N LEU A 160 18.25 -9.21 6.94
CA LEU A 160 17.54 -8.46 7.98
C LEU A 160 18.03 -8.84 9.39
N ASN A 161 18.19 -7.84 10.24
CA ASN A 161 18.52 -8.04 11.65
C ASN A 161 17.30 -8.55 12.43
N ARG A 162 17.55 -9.40 13.45
CA ARG A 162 16.49 -9.81 14.40
C ARG A 162 16.08 -8.64 15.29
N PRO A 163 14.81 -8.57 15.75
CA PRO A 163 14.32 -7.50 16.63
C PRO A 163 15.22 -7.20 17.83
N SER A 164 15.73 -8.26 18.48
CA SER A 164 16.62 -8.17 19.65
C SER A 164 17.98 -7.49 19.38
N LYS A 165 18.36 -7.31 18.11
CA LYS A 165 19.59 -6.62 17.69
C LYS A 165 19.35 -5.19 17.22
N VAL A 166 18.11 -4.75 17.20
CA VAL A 166 17.76 -3.38 16.79
C VAL A 166 18.00 -2.43 17.95
N GLN A 167 18.89 -1.45 17.74
CA GLN A 167 19.17 -0.41 18.72
C GLN A 167 18.27 0.80 18.44
N ARG A 168 17.59 1.27 19.49
CA ARG A 168 16.79 2.49 19.49
C ARG A 168 17.49 3.56 20.30
N SER A 169 17.32 4.83 19.92
CA SER A 169 17.93 5.94 20.64
C SER A 169 17.30 6.16 22.02
N ASP A 170 16.08 5.66 22.25
CA ASP A 170 15.39 5.68 23.55
C ASP A 170 15.81 4.52 24.48
N GLY A 171 16.75 3.67 24.06
CA GLY A 171 17.26 2.51 24.81
C GLY A 171 16.23 1.39 25.05
N ARG A 172 15.00 1.53 24.57
CA ARG A 172 13.95 0.53 24.77
C ARG A 172 14.09 -0.61 23.74
N PRO A 173 13.98 -1.87 24.18
CA PRO A 173 14.01 -2.99 23.25
C PRO A 173 12.78 -2.97 22.33
N VAL A 174 12.93 -3.50 21.12
CA VAL A 174 11.79 -3.74 20.23
C VAL A 174 11.13 -5.05 20.67
N GLU A 175 10.01 -4.91 21.35
CA GLU A 175 9.20 -6.06 21.80
C GLU A 175 8.14 -6.37 20.73
N LEU A 176 8.29 -7.51 20.08
CA LEU A 176 7.30 -8.11 19.19
C LEU A 176 6.74 -9.38 19.87
N SER A 177 6.27 -9.23 21.11
CA SER A 177 5.70 -10.36 21.85
C SER A 177 4.31 -10.71 21.32
N ILE A 178 4.11 -11.97 20.98
CA ILE A 178 2.88 -12.56 20.46
C ILE A 178 2.44 -13.63 21.48
N HIS A 179 1.13 -13.87 21.63
CA HIS A 179 0.61 -14.88 22.56
C HIS A 179 1.20 -16.25 22.29
N ASP A 180 1.44 -17.01 23.37
CA ASP A 180 1.97 -18.36 23.27
C ASP A 180 1.01 -19.34 22.59
N ASN A 181 -0.29 -19.13 22.72
CA ASN A 181 -1.31 -19.95 22.08
C ASN A 181 -1.79 -19.30 20.78
N PRO A 182 -1.62 -19.96 19.60
CA PRO A 182 -2.09 -19.43 18.32
C PRO A 182 -3.58 -19.11 18.27
N TRP A 183 -4.41 -19.89 18.95
CA TRP A 183 -5.86 -19.65 19.03
C TRP A 183 -6.20 -18.38 19.80
N GLN A 184 -5.45 -18.11 20.88
CA GLN A 184 -5.62 -16.85 21.62
C GLN A 184 -5.19 -15.67 20.76
N GLU A 185 -4.13 -15.82 19.96
CA GLU A 185 -3.68 -14.78 19.03
C GLU A 185 -4.72 -14.50 17.95
N ILE A 186 -5.27 -15.53 17.30
CA ILE A 186 -6.34 -15.38 16.31
C ILE A 186 -7.58 -14.72 16.94
N ARG A 187 -7.97 -15.12 18.16
CA ARG A 187 -9.10 -14.51 18.87
C ARG A 187 -8.84 -13.05 19.21
N SER A 188 -7.63 -12.71 19.62
CA SER A 188 -7.24 -11.34 19.93
C SER A 188 -7.18 -10.47 18.67
N THR A 189 -6.71 -11.01 17.54
CA THR A 189 -6.73 -10.35 16.23
C THR A 189 -8.17 -10.12 15.78
N THR A 190 -9.06 -11.11 15.92
CA THR A 190 -10.49 -10.94 15.60
C THR A 190 -11.16 -9.89 16.48
N ARG A 191 -10.80 -9.84 17.78
CA ARG A 191 -11.31 -8.80 18.68
C ARG A 191 -10.81 -7.41 18.28
N ALA A 192 -9.54 -7.29 17.88
CA ALA A 192 -8.99 -6.03 17.35
C ALA A 192 -9.69 -5.58 16.07
N PHE A 193 -10.07 -6.50 15.17
CA PHE A 193 -10.88 -6.20 13.99
C PHE A 193 -12.25 -5.63 14.36
N LEU A 194 -12.89 -6.17 15.39
CA LEU A 194 -14.22 -5.71 15.86
C LEU A 194 -14.14 -4.41 16.70
N ASN A 195 -12.96 -3.84 16.88
CA ASN A 195 -12.81 -2.54 17.52
C ASN A 195 -13.51 -1.46 16.69
N THR A 196 -14.39 -0.68 17.30
CA THR A 196 -15.17 0.36 16.63
C THR A 196 -14.30 1.36 15.87
N ARG A 197 -13.13 1.72 16.41
CA ARG A 197 -12.20 2.63 15.72
C ARG A 197 -11.68 2.03 14.41
N PHE A 198 -11.39 0.71 14.39
CA PHE A 198 -10.95 0.03 13.18
C PHE A 198 -12.09 -0.14 12.18
N LEU A 199 -13.28 -0.54 12.63
CA LEU A 199 -14.46 -0.70 11.78
C LEU A 199 -14.84 0.60 11.05
N LEU A 200 -14.76 1.75 11.73
CA LEU A 200 -15.02 3.06 11.12
C LEU A 200 -13.99 3.45 10.04
N LEU A 201 -12.81 2.84 10.04
CA LEU A 201 -11.78 3.09 9.02
C LEU A 201 -11.90 2.18 7.80
N ILE A 202 -12.69 1.09 7.83
CA ILE A 202 -12.75 0.08 6.76
C ILE A 202 -13.10 0.70 5.40
N LEU A 203 -14.11 1.57 5.33
CA LEU A 203 -14.50 2.23 4.08
C LEU A 203 -13.41 3.17 3.59
N TRP A 204 -12.74 3.89 4.50
CA TRP A 204 -11.68 4.81 4.16
C TRP A 204 -10.41 4.07 3.67
N ILE A 205 -10.02 2.98 4.33
CA ILE A 205 -8.96 2.09 3.87
C ILE A 205 -9.33 1.56 2.48
N GLY A 206 -10.57 1.09 2.34
CA GLY A 206 -11.07 0.47 1.12
C GLY A 206 -11.03 1.39 -0.08
N GLN A 207 -11.58 2.62 0.02
CA GLN A 207 -11.59 3.58 -1.08
C GLN A 207 -10.16 3.95 -1.52
N GLY A 208 -9.22 4.02 -0.56
CA GLY A 208 -7.82 4.31 -0.85
C GLY A 208 -7.20 3.25 -1.77
N VAL A 209 -7.30 1.97 -1.41
CA VAL A 209 -6.68 0.87 -2.15
C VAL A 209 -7.49 0.40 -3.36
N TYR A 210 -8.81 0.57 -3.36
CA TYR A 210 -9.64 0.30 -4.52
C TYR A 210 -9.21 1.12 -5.73
N SER A 211 -8.75 2.35 -5.51
CA SER A 211 -8.29 3.28 -6.55
C SER A 211 -7.17 2.69 -7.42
N GLU A 212 -6.38 1.74 -6.89
CA GLU A 212 -5.24 1.15 -7.61
C GLU A 212 -5.68 0.45 -8.91
N ALA A 213 -6.65 -0.44 -8.85
CA ALA A 213 -7.15 -1.09 -10.06
C ALA A 213 -7.81 -0.10 -11.01
N VAL A 214 -8.50 0.92 -10.48
CA VAL A 214 -9.17 1.94 -11.31
C VAL A 214 -8.17 2.72 -12.15
N TYR A 215 -7.14 3.33 -11.53
CA TYR A 215 -6.21 4.15 -12.30
C TYR A 215 -5.26 3.31 -13.18
N TYR A 216 -4.91 2.07 -12.81
CA TYR A 216 -4.16 1.20 -13.70
C TYR A 216 -4.99 0.69 -14.88
N THR A 217 -6.26 0.40 -14.67
CA THR A 217 -7.18 0.05 -15.77
C THR A 217 -7.39 1.24 -16.71
N TYR A 218 -7.56 2.44 -16.14
CA TYR A 218 -7.68 3.67 -16.91
C TYR A 218 -6.49 3.89 -17.85
N ILE A 219 -5.26 3.80 -17.34
CA ILE A 219 -4.08 3.99 -18.17
C ILE A 219 -3.90 2.84 -19.18
N ALA A 220 -4.29 1.61 -18.82
CA ALA A 220 -4.21 0.46 -19.72
C ALA A 220 -5.18 0.57 -20.92
N LEU A 221 -6.36 1.12 -20.70
CA LEU A 221 -7.40 1.24 -21.74
C LEU A 221 -7.16 2.39 -22.69
N TRP A 222 -6.71 3.54 -22.19
CA TRP A 222 -6.77 4.81 -22.92
C TRP A 222 -5.42 5.34 -23.38
N PHE A 223 -4.31 4.62 -23.14
CA PHE A 223 -2.97 5.12 -23.45
C PHE A 223 -2.10 4.12 -24.21
N SER A 224 -1.21 4.67 -25.07
CA SER A 224 -0.21 3.89 -25.78
C SER A 224 0.77 3.17 -24.85
N VAL A 225 1.51 2.16 -25.36
CA VAL A 225 2.49 1.39 -24.57
C VAL A 225 3.54 2.31 -23.96
N ARG A 226 4.08 3.25 -24.73
CA ARG A 226 5.10 4.18 -24.26
C ARG A 226 4.56 5.17 -23.22
N ALA A 227 3.31 5.66 -23.40
CA ALA A 227 2.65 6.52 -22.41
C ALA A 227 2.38 5.78 -21.09
N ARG A 228 1.96 4.51 -21.14
CA ARG A 228 1.82 3.64 -19.95
C ARG A 228 3.17 3.40 -19.26
N SER A 229 4.24 3.23 -20.04
CA SER A 229 5.59 3.04 -19.52
C SER A 229 6.10 4.28 -18.80
N LEU A 230 5.85 5.47 -19.38
CA LEU A 230 6.08 6.76 -18.72
C LEU A 230 5.28 6.86 -17.41
N GLY A 231 4.00 6.47 -17.43
CA GLY A 231 3.13 6.43 -16.24
C GLY A 231 3.68 5.53 -15.15
N SER A 232 4.16 4.34 -15.51
CA SER A 232 4.80 3.42 -14.57
C SER A 232 6.02 4.04 -13.88
N PHE A 233 6.88 4.71 -14.62
CA PHE A 233 8.04 5.41 -14.08
C PHE A 233 7.63 6.58 -13.18
N LEU A 234 6.79 7.49 -13.67
CA LEU A 234 6.36 8.68 -12.94
C LEU A 234 5.55 8.33 -11.68
N SER A 235 4.79 7.23 -11.70
CA SER A 235 4.03 6.78 -10.51
C SER A 235 4.93 6.54 -9.31
N GLY A 236 6.12 5.98 -9.50
CA GLY A 236 7.10 5.79 -8.44
C GLY A 236 7.67 7.11 -7.93
N VAL A 237 8.00 8.04 -8.82
CA VAL A 237 8.52 9.37 -8.45
C VAL A 237 7.50 10.16 -7.63
N VAL A 238 6.26 10.23 -8.13
CA VAL A 238 5.16 10.96 -7.45
C VAL A 238 4.84 10.33 -6.10
N ALA A 239 4.87 8.99 -6.00
CA ALA A 239 4.65 8.29 -4.74
C ALA A 239 5.71 8.64 -3.68
N ILE A 240 7.00 8.74 -4.06
CA ILE A 240 8.07 9.14 -3.16
C ILE A 240 7.86 10.58 -2.67
N ILE A 241 7.56 11.50 -3.58
CA ILE A 241 7.33 12.91 -3.23
C ILE A 241 6.16 13.03 -2.26
N ALA A 242 5.00 12.47 -2.61
CA ALA A 242 3.79 12.53 -1.79
C ALA A 242 4.00 11.93 -0.39
N THR A 243 4.62 10.75 -0.32
CA THR A 243 4.88 10.04 0.94
C THR A 243 5.81 10.83 1.87
N ASN A 244 6.92 11.39 1.33
CA ASN A 244 7.88 12.11 2.16
C ASN A 244 7.33 13.48 2.63
N LEU A 245 6.57 14.18 1.80
CA LEU A 245 5.89 15.41 2.20
C LEU A 245 4.90 15.15 3.34
N LEU A 246 4.10 14.10 3.24
CA LEU A 246 3.17 13.73 4.31
C LEU A 246 3.90 13.29 5.58
N GLY A 247 4.94 12.46 5.46
CA GLY A 247 5.73 12.01 6.60
C GLY A 247 6.39 13.18 7.34
N ALA A 248 6.97 14.13 6.60
CA ALA A 248 7.56 15.33 7.16
C ALA A 248 6.50 16.21 7.87
N TRP A 249 5.29 16.33 7.32
CA TRP A 249 4.19 17.02 7.97
C TRP A 249 3.75 16.34 9.27
N LEU A 250 3.58 15.02 9.25
CA LEU A 250 3.09 14.25 10.40
C LEU A 250 4.07 14.26 11.59
N ASP A 251 5.34 14.47 11.35
CA ASP A 251 6.39 14.50 12.39
C ASP A 251 6.80 15.92 12.83
N GLN A 252 5.99 16.94 12.51
CA GLN A 252 6.21 18.32 12.99
C GLN A 252 5.94 18.44 14.50
N ASN A 253 6.96 18.25 15.33
CA ASN A 253 6.80 18.15 16.78
C ASN A 253 6.29 19.45 17.47
N HIS A 254 6.49 20.61 16.84
CA HIS A 254 5.97 21.88 17.33
C HIS A 254 4.46 22.09 17.09
N ILE A 255 3.82 21.22 16.30
CA ILE A 255 2.39 21.25 16.02
C ILE A 255 1.71 20.11 16.78
N ALA A 256 0.64 20.40 17.53
CA ALA A 256 -0.12 19.38 18.25
C ALA A 256 -0.58 18.26 17.31
N ILE A 257 -0.43 17.00 17.75
CA ILE A 257 -0.76 15.80 16.98
C ILE A 257 -2.19 15.82 16.44
N LYS A 258 -3.13 16.30 17.23
CA LYS A 258 -4.53 16.52 16.86
C LYS A 258 -4.65 17.39 15.60
N LYS A 259 -3.90 18.52 15.56
CA LYS A 259 -3.92 19.45 14.42
C LYS A 259 -3.29 18.83 13.20
N ARG A 260 -2.14 18.16 13.35
CA ARG A 260 -1.43 17.48 12.24
C ARG A 260 -2.30 16.42 11.56
N ALA A 261 -2.93 15.53 12.35
CA ALA A 261 -3.78 14.47 11.84
C ALA A 261 -5.03 15.01 11.11
N ARG A 262 -5.69 16.02 11.69
CA ARG A 262 -6.89 16.62 11.09
C ARG A 262 -6.59 17.35 9.78
N TRP A 263 -5.51 18.13 9.73
CA TRP A 263 -5.11 18.80 8.50
C TRP A 263 -4.68 17.83 7.41
N ALA A 264 -3.90 16.80 7.76
CA ALA A 264 -3.52 15.74 6.82
C ALA A 264 -4.77 15.08 6.21
N PHE A 265 -5.72 14.67 7.05
CA PHE A 265 -6.98 14.08 6.59
C PHE A 265 -7.76 15.02 5.67
N ALA A 266 -7.94 16.29 6.07
CA ALA A 266 -8.70 17.27 5.29
C ALA A 266 -8.07 17.50 3.90
N VAL A 267 -6.75 17.72 3.86
CA VAL A 267 -6.02 17.94 2.59
C VAL A 267 -6.13 16.71 1.69
N ILE A 268 -5.89 15.51 2.22
CA ILE A 268 -5.99 14.26 1.45
C ILE A 268 -7.39 14.10 0.86
N MET A 269 -8.43 14.27 1.67
CA MET A 269 -9.81 14.06 1.23
C MET A 269 -10.27 15.09 0.20
N VAL A 270 -9.98 16.37 0.43
CA VAL A 270 -10.39 17.44 -0.50
C VAL A 270 -9.69 17.30 -1.86
N THR A 271 -8.38 17.10 -1.84
CA THR A 271 -7.62 16.95 -3.10
C THR A 271 -8.04 15.70 -3.86
N GLN A 272 -8.20 14.59 -3.17
CA GLN A 272 -8.64 13.33 -3.78
C GLN A 272 -10.05 13.43 -4.36
N GLY A 273 -10.96 14.14 -3.70
CA GLY A 273 -12.31 14.40 -4.22
C GLY A 273 -12.27 15.18 -5.53
N ALA A 274 -11.44 16.22 -5.63
CA ALA A 274 -11.26 16.98 -6.87
C ALA A 274 -10.72 16.09 -8.01
N TRP A 275 -9.77 15.20 -7.69
CA TRP A 275 -9.22 14.27 -8.69
C TRP A 275 -10.24 13.21 -9.14
N TRP A 276 -11.13 12.76 -8.25
CA TRP A 276 -12.24 11.88 -8.63
C TRP A 276 -13.24 12.56 -9.54
N ILE A 277 -13.56 13.83 -9.31
CA ILE A 277 -14.41 14.62 -10.23
C ILE A 277 -13.76 14.69 -11.60
N TRP A 278 -12.47 15.04 -11.67
CA TRP A 278 -11.73 15.12 -12.94
C TRP A 278 -11.72 13.78 -13.69
N LEU A 279 -11.38 12.68 -13.01
CA LEU A 279 -11.39 11.35 -13.63
C LEU A 279 -12.80 10.97 -14.12
N THR A 280 -13.83 11.26 -13.32
CA THR A 280 -15.24 10.98 -13.69
C THR A 280 -15.65 11.65 -14.98
N ILE A 281 -15.28 12.92 -15.16
CA ILE A 281 -15.52 13.66 -16.40
C ILE A 281 -14.83 12.97 -17.59
N ASN A 282 -13.54 12.66 -17.44
CA ASN A 282 -12.75 12.02 -18.49
C ASN A 282 -13.32 10.65 -18.89
N VAL A 283 -13.55 9.73 -17.93
CA VAL A 283 -14.03 8.39 -18.28
C VAL A 283 -15.42 8.38 -18.89
N THR A 284 -16.27 9.34 -18.49
CA THR A 284 -17.60 9.50 -19.09
C THR A 284 -17.52 9.91 -20.56
N GLU A 285 -16.61 10.83 -20.89
CA GLU A 285 -16.29 11.24 -22.25
C GLU A 285 -15.68 10.09 -23.04
N TYR A 286 -14.65 9.44 -22.51
CA TYR A 286 -13.86 8.42 -23.22
C TYR A 286 -14.63 7.13 -23.49
N ARG A 287 -15.61 6.78 -22.66
CA ARG A 287 -16.53 5.68 -22.96
C ARG A 287 -17.27 5.86 -24.29
N ARG A 288 -17.52 7.12 -24.69
CA ARG A 288 -18.25 7.45 -25.94
C ARG A 288 -17.31 7.60 -27.12
N THR A 289 -16.12 8.15 -26.91
CA THR A 289 -15.19 8.53 -27.98
C THR A 289 -14.12 7.48 -28.26
N GLY A 290 -13.80 6.59 -27.29
CA GLY A 290 -12.80 5.54 -27.43
C GLY A 290 -11.40 6.02 -27.78
N PRO A 291 -10.86 7.11 -27.14
CA PRO A 291 -9.58 7.67 -27.54
C PRO A 291 -8.42 6.73 -27.15
N LEU A 292 -7.30 6.90 -27.86
CA LEU A 292 -6.00 6.33 -27.47
C LEU A 292 -4.99 7.47 -27.42
N PHE A 293 -4.56 7.86 -26.23
CA PHE A 293 -3.62 8.95 -26.04
C PHE A 293 -2.17 8.49 -26.07
N ASP A 294 -1.36 9.23 -26.79
CA ASP A 294 0.09 9.13 -26.74
C ASP A 294 0.69 10.43 -26.16
N TRP A 295 1.91 10.37 -25.64
CA TRP A 295 2.55 11.53 -24.99
C TRP A 295 2.76 12.73 -25.94
N ALA A 296 2.79 12.48 -27.25
CA ALA A 296 2.91 13.52 -28.28
C ALA A 296 1.56 14.16 -28.68
N ASP A 297 0.43 13.61 -28.22
CA ASP A 297 -0.89 14.05 -28.65
C ASP A 297 -1.34 15.33 -27.96
N ALA A 298 -2.09 16.15 -28.67
CA ALA A 298 -2.80 17.27 -28.07
C ALA A 298 -3.81 16.77 -27.02
N GLY A 299 -3.80 17.38 -25.81
CA GLY A 299 -4.68 16.96 -24.71
C GLY A 299 -4.14 15.83 -23.82
N PHE A 300 -2.95 15.27 -24.11
CA PHE A 300 -2.32 14.25 -23.28
C PHE A 300 -2.27 14.64 -21.80
N GLY A 301 -1.84 15.86 -21.46
CA GLY A 301 -1.77 16.33 -20.08
C GLY A 301 -3.12 16.32 -19.35
N ARG A 302 -4.22 16.68 -20.02
CA ARG A 302 -5.58 16.60 -19.47
C ARG A 302 -6.00 15.16 -19.21
N ALA A 303 -5.65 14.25 -20.10
CA ALA A 303 -5.96 12.84 -19.96
C ALA A 303 -5.08 12.16 -18.89
N PHE A 304 -3.77 12.45 -18.88
CA PHE A 304 -2.77 11.79 -18.03
C PHE A 304 -2.77 12.32 -16.59
N GLY A 305 -3.15 13.58 -16.38
CA GLY A 305 -3.17 14.22 -15.06
C GLY A 305 -3.91 13.43 -13.98
N PRO A 306 -5.15 12.97 -14.19
CA PRO A 306 -5.88 12.18 -13.19
C PRO A 306 -5.14 10.93 -12.74
N PHE A 307 -4.44 10.23 -13.64
CA PHE A 307 -3.64 9.07 -13.28
C PHE A 307 -2.55 9.45 -12.26
N ILE A 308 -1.76 10.49 -12.56
CA ILE A 308 -0.67 10.94 -11.68
C ILE A 308 -1.18 11.39 -10.31
N PHE A 309 -2.25 12.18 -10.27
CA PHE A 309 -2.79 12.69 -9.02
C PHE A 309 -3.49 11.60 -8.20
N LEU A 310 -4.14 10.63 -8.83
CA LEU A 310 -4.73 9.49 -8.10
C LEU A 310 -3.66 8.55 -7.54
N VAL A 311 -2.52 8.38 -8.23
CA VAL A 311 -1.36 7.70 -7.66
C VAL A 311 -0.83 8.43 -6.42
N ALA A 312 -0.74 9.76 -6.46
CA ALA A 312 -0.40 10.55 -5.27
C ALA A 312 -1.43 10.34 -4.14
N GLY A 313 -2.72 10.41 -4.47
CA GLY A 313 -3.83 10.19 -3.53
C GLY A 313 -3.79 8.80 -2.89
N PHE A 314 -3.57 7.75 -3.67
CA PHE A 314 -3.36 6.40 -3.17
C PHE A 314 -2.23 6.37 -2.14
N GLN A 315 -1.09 6.96 -2.48
CA GLN A 315 0.10 6.90 -1.65
C GLN A 315 -0.05 7.72 -0.35
N LEU A 316 -0.75 8.87 -0.42
CA LEU A 316 -1.09 9.67 0.75
C LEU A 316 -2.04 8.93 1.70
N ASN A 317 -3.11 8.29 1.16
CA ASN A 317 -4.03 7.46 1.95
C ASN A 317 -3.29 6.28 2.60
N TYR A 318 -2.44 5.61 1.84
CA TYR A 318 -1.66 4.47 2.29
C TYR A 318 -0.75 4.84 3.48
N ASN A 319 0.08 5.87 3.33
CA ASN A 319 0.95 6.36 4.39
C ASN A 319 0.15 6.79 5.63
N PHE A 320 -0.95 7.53 5.42
CA PHE A 320 -1.77 8.00 6.52
C PHE A 320 -2.51 6.86 7.24
N ALA A 321 -2.91 5.79 6.53
CA ALA A 321 -3.49 4.60 7.16
C ALA A 321 -2.53 3.95 8.16
N PHE A 322 -1.28 3.72 7.77
CA PHE A 322 -0.26 3.19 8.67
C PHE A 322 0.02 4.10 9.86
N TYR A 323 0.06 5.42 9.61
CA TYR A 323 0.19 6.38 10.70
C TYR A 323 -0.98 6.30 11.69
N LEU A 324 -2.24 6.24 11.20
CA LEU A 324 -3.43 6.11 12.04
C LEU A 324 -3.41 4.83 12.86
N ILE A 325 -3.08 3.69 12.26
CA ILE A 325 -2.93 2.41 12.97
C ILE A 325 -1.96 2.54 14.15
N GLY A 326 -0.84 3.21 13.92
CA GLY A 326 0.13 3.49 14.99
C GLY A 326 -0.36 4.44 16.08
N GLN A 327 -1.40 5.26 15.81
CA GLN A 327 -1.98 6.17 16.79
C GLN A 327 -3.13 5.54 17.59
N ILE A 328 -3.91 4.64 16.99
CA ILE A 328 -5.05 3.98 17.64
C ILE A 328 -4.66 2.74 18.42
N SER A 329 -3.46 2.19 18.18
CA SER A 329 -2.95 1.04 18.94
C SER A 329 -2.54 1.44 20.35
N GLU A 330 -2.91 0.62 21.34
CA GLU A 330 -2.65 0.86 22.76
C GLU A 330 -1.41 0.08 23.27
N SER A 331 -0.98 -0.95 22.53
CA SER A 331 0.20 -1.75 22.88
C SER A 331 0.99 -2.17 21.64
N PRO A 332 2.28 -2.54 21.78
CA PRO A 332 3.08 -3.08 20.67
C PRO A 332 2.46 -4.34 20.03
N GLN A 333 1.85 -5.20 20.82
CA GLN A 333 1.17 -6.41 20.35
C GLN A 333 -0.06 -6.07 19.51
N GLU A 334 -0.86 -5.12 19.98
CA GLU A 334 -2.02 -4.63 19.23
C GLU A 334 -1.61 -3.96 17.93
N THR A 335 -0.47 -3.25 17.92
CA THR A 335 0.08 -2.65 16.71
C THR A 335 0.33 -3.70 15.62
N ILE A 336 0.91 -4.86 15.98
CA ILE A 336 1.16 -5.96 15.03
C ILE A 336 -0.16 -6.51 14.46
N ARG A 337 -1.15 -6.73 15.33
CA ARG A 337 -2.47 -7.22 14.93
C ARG A 337 -3.19 -6.24 14.01
N LEU A 338 -3.22 -4.97 14.39
CA LEU A 338 -3.85 -3.92 13.57
C LEU A 338 -3.12 -3.70 12.24
N ALA A 339 -1.79 -3.84 12.19
CA ALA A 339 -1.03 -3.80 10.94
C ALA A 339 -1.39 -4.97 10.03
N ALA A 340 -1.49 -6.18 10.56
CA ALA A 340 -1.92 -7.36 9.80
C ALA A 340 -3.38 -7.23 9.33
N LEU A 341 -4.27 -6.71 10.16
CA LEU A 341 -5.67 -6.45 9.82
C LEU A 341 -5.81 -5.34 8.77
N LEU A 342 -5.01 -4.28 8.85
CA LEU A 342 -4.94 -3.25 7.82
C LEU A 342 -4.62 -3.88 6.47
N ARG A 343 -3.55 -4.69 6.41
CA ARG A 343 -3.14 -5.39 5.17
C ARG A 343 -4.21 -6.36 4.66
N GLY A 344 -4.84 -7.11 5.56
CA GLY A 344 -5.95 -8.01 5.21
C GLY A 344 -7.17 -7.25 4.67
N THR A 345 -7.52 -6.11 5.27
CA THR A 345 -8.61 -5.25 4.82
C THR A 345 -8.31 -4.62 3.46
N GLU A 346 -7.10 -4.11 3.27
CA GLU A 346 -6.63 -3.61 1.97
C GLU A 346 -6.72 -4.70 0.90
N SER A 347 -6.27 -5.92 1.21
CA SER A 347 -6.34 -7.05 0.29
C SER A 347 -7.78 -7.42 -0.09
N ALA A 348 -8.72 -7.35 0.85
CA ALA A 348 -10.13 -7.59 0.56
C ALA A 348 -10.70 -6.56 -0.42
N TRP A 349 -10.39 -5.29 -0.22
CA TRP A 349 -10.82 -4.22 -1.13
C TRP A 349 -10.10 -4.26 -2.48
N GLN A 350 -8.82 -4.67 -2.52
CA GLN A 350 -8.11 -4.89 -3.79
C GLN A 350 -8.68 -6.09 -4.56
N ALA A 351 -9.01 -7.21 -3.87
CA ALA A 351 -9.69 -8.34 -4.48
C ALA A 351 -11.03 -7.91 -5.12
N LEU A 352 -11.83 -7.13 -4.39
CA LEU A 352 -13.08 -6.56 -4.90
C LEU A 352 -12.83 -5.64 -6.10
N SER A 353 -11.84 -4.75 -6.01
CA SER A 353 -11.50 -3.81 -7.07
C SER A 353 -11.09 -4.51 -8.36
N TYR A 354 -10.13 -5.43 -8.28
CA TYR A 354 -9.66 -6.17 -9.45
C TYR A 354 -10.77 -7.10 -10.00
N GLY A 355 -11.56 -7.75 -9.11
CA GLY A 355 -12.68 -8.57 -9.51
C GLY A 355 -13.74 -7.78 -10.28
N LEU A 356 -14.16 -6.62 -9.77
CA LEU A 356 -15.12 -5.76 -10.46
C LEU A 356 -14.55 -5.19 -11.77
N ASN A 357 -13.30 -4.72 -11.78
CA ASN A 357 -12.66 -4.19 -12.98
C ASN A 357 -12.35 -5.27 -14.04
N ALA A 358 -12.55 -6.56 -13.76
CA ALA A 358 -12.60 -7.60 -14.78
C ALA A 358 -13.84 -7.48 -15.67
N LEU A 359 -14.92 -6.84 -15.18
CA LEU A 359 -16.15 -6.62 -15.94
C LEU A 359 -16.02 -5.36 -16.81
N PRO A 360 -16.37 -5.40 -18.12
CA PRO A 360 -16.17 -4.28 -19.05
C PRO A 360 -16.80 -2.97 -18.59
N ILE A 361 -17.98 -3.02 -17.95
CA ILE A 361 -18.66 -1.81 -17.45
C ILE A 361 -17.89 -1.15 -16.31
N PHE A 362 -17.30 -1.95 -15.41
CA PHE A 362 -16.49 -1.42 -14.31
C PHE A 362 -15.13 -0.96 -14.79
N ALA A 363 -14.49 -1.66 -15.71
CA ALA A 363 -13.22 -1.26 -16.31
C ALA A 363 -13.29 0.12 -16.98
N THR A 364 -14.42 0.44 -17.63
CA THR A 364 -14.59 1.70 -18.35
C THR A 364 -15.03 2.87 -17.48
N VAL A 365 -16.10 2.73 -16.71
CA VAL A 365 -16.69 3.84 -15.91
C VAL A 365 -17.12 3.42 -14.51
N GLY A 366 -17.64 2.20 -14.34
CA GLY A 366 -18.26 1.76 -13.09
C GLY A 366 -17.30 1.75 -11.91
N GLY A 367 -16.04 1.33 -12.14
CA GLY A 367 -15.00 1.35 -11.12
C GLY A 367 -14.72 2.75 -10.59
N THR A 368 -14.68 3.74 -11.48
CA THR A 368 -14.52 5.16 -11.11
C THR A 368 -15.70 5.65 -10.28
N TYR A 369 -16.94 5.41 -10.74
CA TYR A 369 -18.15 5.87 -10.05
C TYR A 369 -18.30 5.19 -8.69
N PHE A 370 -18.05 3.87 -8.62
CA PHE A 370 -18.10 3.12 -7.37
C PHE A 370 -17.10 3.66 -6.35
N ASN A 371 -15.84 3.89 -6.77
CA ASN A 371 -14.82 4.37 -5.84
C ASN A 371 -15.05 5.82 -5.40
N PHE A 372 -15.54 6.68 -6.29
CA PHE A 372 -15.91 8.04 -5.94
C PHE A 372 -17.07 8.06 -4.92
N GLY A 373 -18.08 7.20 -5.11
CA GLY A 373 -19.15 7.02 -4.13
C GLY A 373 -18.64 6.50 -2.77
N THR A 374 -17.74 5.50 -2.79
CA THR A 374 -17.12 4.96 -1.58
C THR A 374 -16.27 6.00 -0.85
N TRP A 375 -15.53 6.85 -1.60
CA TRP A 375 -14.80 7.98 -1.04
C TRP A 375 -15.74 8.92 -0.27
N ALA A 376 -16.87 9.31 -0.86
CA ALA A 376 -17.83 10.19 -0.21
C ALA A 376 -18.41 9.57 1.07
N LEU A 377 -18.77 8.28 1.04
CA LEU A 377 -19.28 7.55 2.20
C LEU A 377 -18.23 7.39 3.31
N ALA A 378 -16.95 7.30 2.96
CA ALA A 378 -15.85 7.13 3.92
C ALA A 378 -15.53 8.39 4.72
N LEU A 379 -15.91 9.58 4.26
CA LEU A 379 -15.56 10.87 4.88
C LEU A 379 -15.97 10.94 6.35
N TYR A 380 -17.24 10.67 6.65
CA TYR A 380 -17.78 10.83 7.98
C TYR A 380 -17.25 9.78 8.99
N PRO A 381 -17.29 8.46 8.70
CA PRO A 381 -16.76 7.46 9.62
C PRO A 381 -15.27 7.68 9.94
N ALA A 382 -14.45 7.97 8.93
CA ALA A 382 -13.04 8.22 9.14
C ALA A 382 -12.78 9.50 9.96
N TRP A 383 -13.57 10.56 9.74
CA TRP A 383 -13.48 11.77 10.54
C TRP A 383 -13.75 11.52 12.02
N LEU A 384 -14.70 10.64 12.37
CA LEU A 384 -14.99 10.29 13.76
C LEU A 384 -13.75 9.71 14.48
N VAL A 385 -12.92 8.95 13.77
CA VAL A 385 -11.66 8.41 14.32
C VAL A 385 -10.59 9.50 14.39
N VAL A 386 -10.34 10.20 13.28
CA VAL A 386 -9.29 11.23 13.20
C VAL A 386 -9.53 12.38 14.19
N SER A 387 -10.79 12.76 14.42
CA SER A 387 -11.15 13.82 15.36
C SER A 387 -10.79 13.50 16.82
N LYS A 388 -10.70 12.22 17.18
CA LYS A 388 -10.36 11.76 18.55
C LYS A 388 -8.85 11.62 18.78
N ILE A 389 -8.02 11.63 17.71
CA ILE A 389 -6.56 11.53 17.87
C ILE A 389 -6.03 12.70 18.71
N GLY A 390 -5.28 12.38 19.76
CA GLY A 390 -4.69 13.37 20.68
C GLY A 390 -5.67 14.00 21.67
N VAL A 391 -6.92 13.50 21.76
CA VAL A 391 -7.90 13.94 22.78
C VAL A 391 -7.94 12.95 23.94
N ASP A 392 -7.92 11.65 23.66
CA ASP A 392 -8.05 10.60 24.69
C ASP A 392 -6.83 10.50 25.65
N LYS A 393 -5.70 11.11 25.31
CA LYS A 393 -4.50 11.15 26.18
C LYS A 393 -4.47 12.31 27.19
N SER A 394 -5.39 13.24 27.10
CA SER A 394 -5.48 14.40 28.02
C SER A 394 -6.44 14.18 29.19
N GLY A 395 -7.18 13.07 29.23
CA GLY A 395 -8.16 12.75 30.26
C GLY A 395 -7.72 11.70 31.31
N GLY A 396 -6.51 11.13 31.19
CA GLY A 396 -5.98 10.17 32.15
C GLY A 396 -4.51 10.46 32.45
N GLU A 397 -4.21 10.93 33.65
CA GLU A 397 -2.92 10.95 34.38
C GLU A 397 -1.58 11.02 33.60
N GLY A 398 -1.52 11.60 32.42
CA GLY A 398 -0.30 11.74 31.62
C GLY A 398 0.41 13.10 31.74
N GLY A 399 -0.12 14.04 32.50
CA GLY A 399 0.49 15.36 32.73
C GLY A 399 1.63 15.32 33.75
N ALA A 400 1.52 14.49 34.79
CA ALA A 400 2.50 14.46 35.87
C ALA A 400 3.81 13.74 35.48
N ALA A 401 3.73 12.66 34.71
CA ALA A 401 4.92 11.88 34.35
C ALA A 401 5.85 12.57 33.34
N THR A 402 5.35 13.52 32.54
CA THR A 402 6.16 14.26 31.56
C THR A 402 6.86 15.47 32.19
N GLU A 403 6.27 16.06 33.20
CA GLU A 403 6.87 17.17 33.95
C GLU A 403 7.92 16.67 34.96
N GLU A 404 7.69 15.55 35.65
CA GLU A 404 8.71 14.94 36.52
C GLU A 404 9.93 14.45 35.73
N GLN A 405 9.77 13.92 34.53
CA GLN A 405 10.90 13.51 33.68
C GLN A 405 11.67 14.69 33.10
N SER A 406 11.03 15.82 32.80
CA SER A 406 11.72 17.01 32.36
C SER A 406 12.49 17.69 33.51
N GLN A 407 11.95 17.71 34.72
CA GLN A 407 12.62 18.22 35.91
C GLN A 407 13.81 17.37 36.33
N ASP A 408 13.72 16.04 36.26
CA ASP A 408 14.85 15.13 36.55
C ASP A 408 16.00 15.27 35.53
N TRP A 409 15.71 15.65 34.27
CA TRP A 409 16.70 15.97 33.26
C TRP A 409 17.36 17.34 33.45
N GLU A 410 16.64 18.34 33.89
CA GLU A 410 17.19 19.65 34.19
C GLU A 410 18.06 19.63 35.48
N ASP A 411 17.62 18.88 36.48
CA ASP A 411 18.37 18.71 37.73
C ASP A 411 19.68 17.90 37.57
N LYS A 412 19.70 16.96 36.64
CA LYS A 412 20.94 16.23 36.24
C LYS A 412 21.89 17.08 35.40
N ARG A 413 21.40 18.04 34.63
CA ARG A 413 22.22 18.97 33.87
C ARG A 413 22.87 20.06 34.72
N SER A 414 22.25 20.42 35.84
CA SER A 414 22.79 21.45 36.77
C SER A 414 23.88 20.91 37.68
N LYS A 415 24.13 19.59 37.67
CA LYS A 415 25.14 18.90 38.52
C LYS A 415 26.37 18.40 37.74
N ILE A 416 26.49 18.76 36.44
CA ILE A 416 27.65 18.57 35.60
C ILE A 416 28.19 19.94 35.22
#